data_e452c60af77de67c2c077d7349f0d8ca
#
_entry.id   e452c60af77de67c2c077d7349f0d8ca
#
_cell.length_a   1.000
_cell.length_b   1.000
_cell.length_c   1.000
_cell.angle_alpha   90.00
_cell.angle_beta   90.00
_cell.angle_gamma   90.00
#
_symmetry.space_group_name_H-M   'P 1'
#
loop_
_entity.id
_entity.type
_entity.pdbx_description
1 polymer ?
#
loop_
_entity_poly.entity_id
_entity_poly.type
_entity_poly.pdbx_seq_one_letter_code
_entity_poly.pdbx_strand_id
1 'polypeptide(L)'
;MKRIIIKLSPVLLLVITVTVMAQRIVPQQVKPDFDPYQFPDTLAHRNYDLDSLKAVIGDNKGLPKGFEIAAAIAYSAYPELKDVNIDMVLTDKGAPMEANFNIWSMLLPGKKNRKYKILLNNADKTWFDPILLRSLPFDAQVGILAHELGHIVYYHELNFVQIGIWGLKYVTKDEFHAIHERTTDLMPIYHGLGSQIYQYAYYVRKDPSCVSFYENGKDFMDTYYMTDEELLAEMKQN
;
A
#
# COMPACT_ATOMS: atom_id res chain seq x y z
N MET A 1 -2.77 35.41 -46.92
CA MET A 1 -2.58 34.23 -46.09
C MET A 1 -3.78 34.03 -45.16
N LYS A 2 -4.65 33.03 -45.41
CA LYS A 2 -5.82 32.74 -44.56
C LYS A 2 -5.30 31.89 -43.37
N ARG A 3 -5.44 32.40 -42.13
CA ARG A 3 -5.21 31.62 -40.93
C ARG A 3 -6.35 30.61 -40.79
N ILE A 4 -6.02 29.31 -40.89
CA ILE A 4 -6.90 28.20 -40.57
C ILE A 4 -6.99 28.12 -39.06
N ILE A 5 -8.10 28.56 -38.48
CA ILE A 5 -8.38 28.35 -37.04
C ILE A 5 -9.06 26.99 -36.95
N ILE A 6 -8.27 26.00 -36.54
CA ILE A 6 -8.78 24.65 -36.20
C ILE A 6 -9.53 24.78 -34.85
N LYS A 7 -10.83 24.80 -34.90
CA LYS A 7 -11.70 24.67 -33.71
C LYS A 7 -11.66 23.19 -33.28
N LEU A 8 -10.78 22.86 -32.31
CA LEU A 8 -10.84 21.57 -31.66
C LEU A 8 -12.19 21.38 -30.96
N SER A 9 -12.84 20.24 -31.18
CA SER A 9 -14.08 19.94 -30.51
C SER A 9 -13.86 19.83 -28.98
N PRO A 10 -14.85 20.25 -28.15
CA PRO A 10 -14.74 20.15 -26.71
C PRO A 10 -14.45 18.71 -26.22
N VAL A 11 -14.91 17.70 -26.96
CA VAL A 11 -14.64 16.29 -26.70
C VAL A 11 -13.16 15.96 -26.93
N LEU A 12 -12.55 16.48 -28.00
CA LEU A 12 -11.13 16.28 -28.28
C LEU A 12 -10.26 16.99 -27.24
N LEU A 13 -10.66 18.16 -26.78
CA LEU A 13 -9.98 18.90 -25.71
C LEU A 13 -10.08 18.13 -24.38
N LEU A 14 -11.23 17.55 -24.07
CA LEU A 14 -11.45 16.72 -22.88
C LEU A 14 -10.57 15.45 -22.93
N VAL A 15 -10.54 14.77 -24.09
CA VAL A 15 -9.69 13.56 -24.28
C VAL A 15 -8.21 13.89 -24.13
N ILE A 16 -7.74 14.99 -24.72
CA ILE A 16 -6.34 15.43 -24.58
C ILE A 16 -6.02 15.78 -23.13
N THR A 17 -6.91 16.49 -22.43
CA THR A 17 -6.73 16.87 -21.03
C THR A 17 -6.70 15.64 -20.11
N VAL A 18 -7.58 14.67 -20.34
CA VAL A 18 -7.61 13.41 -19.61
C VAL A 18 -6.34 12.59 -19.88
N THR A 19 -5.85 12.55 -21.12
CA THR A 19 -4.63 11.83 -21.49
C THR A 19 -3.38 12.47 -20.86
N VAL A 20 -3.28 13.81 -20.86
CA VAL A 20 -2.17 14.53 -20.22
C VAL A 20 -2.19 14.39 -18.70
N MET A 21 -3.39 14.43 -18.07
CA MET A 21 -3.51 14.14 -16.64
C MET A 21 -3.16 12.68 -16.31
N ALA A 22 -3.54 11.74 -17.18
CA ALA A 22 -3.22 10.33 -17.01
C ALA A 22 -1.71 10.02 -17.04
N GLN A 23 -0.92 10.79 -17.78
CA GLN A 23 0.56 10.66 -17.80
C GLN A 23 1.22 11.18 -16.50
N ARG A 24 0.54 12.06 -15.73
CA ARG A 24 1.03 12.60 -14.45
C ARG A 24 0.63 11.76 -13.23
N ILE A 25 -0.07 10.63 -13.43
CA ILE A 25 -0.57 9.76 -12.34
C ILE A 25 0.47 8.69 -11.93
N VAL A 26 1.65 8.66 -12.53
CA VAL A 26 2.77 7.96 -11.92
C VAL A 26 3.30 8.87 -10.82
N PRO A 27 3.24 8.48 -9.54
CA PRO A 27 3.85 9.27 -8.49
C PRO A 27 5.31 9.46 -8.85
N GLN A 28 5.72 10.73 -9.01
CA GLN A 28 7.14 11.03 -8.96
C GLN A 28 7.56 10.57 -7.55
N GLN A 29 8.35 9.52 -7.47
CA GLN A 29 8.95 9.07 -6.23
C GLN A 29 9.76 10.25 -5.68
N VAL A 30 9.17 10.99 -4.76
CA VAL A 30 9.94 11.78 -3.83
C VAL A 30 10.52 10.74 -2.90
N LYS A 31 11.75 10.27 -3.20
CA LYS A 31 12.51 9.51 -2.22
C LYS A 31 12.61 10.40 -0.98
N PRO A 32 11.95 10.11 0.13
CA PRO A 32 12.31 10.75 1.37
C PRO A 32 13.75 10.32 1.68
N ASP A 33 14.50 11.19 2.29
CA ASP A 33 15.87 10.91 2.74
C ASP A 33 15.77 10.04 4.02
N PHE A 34 15.30 8.81 3.84
CA PHE A 34 15.03 7.84 4.92
C PHE A 34 16.04 6.71 4.86
N ASP A 35 16.59 6.38 6.02
CA ASP A 35 17.36 5.16 6.20
C ASP A 35 16.41 3.95 6.12
N PRO A 36 16.57 3.02 5.16
CA PRO A 36 15.73 1.83 5.04
C PRO A 36 15.82 0.89 6.25
N TYR A 37 16.83 1.09 7.10
CA TYR A 37 17.05 0.37 8.35
C TYR A 37 16.70 1.22 9.59
N GLN A 38 15.89 2.26 9.46
CA GLN A 38 15.47 3.11 10.57
C GLN A 38 14.84 2.31 11.72
N PHE A 39 14.08 1.27 11.38
CA PHE A 39 13.61 0.29 12.35
C PHE A 39 14.61 -0.88 12.42
N PRO A 40 14.72 -1.53 13.59
CA PRO A 40 15.58 -2.70 13.73
C PRO A 40 15.20 -3.83 12.76
N ASP A 41 16.18 -4.62 12.35
CA ASP A 41 16.00 -5.79 11.46
C ASP A 41 14.97 -6.79 12.01
N THR A 42 14.80 -6.85 13.32
CA THR A 42 13.70 -7.58 13.95
C THR A 42 13.03 -6.76 15.02
N LEU A 43 11.70 -6.71 14.93
CA LEU A 43 10.81 -6.10 15.91
C LEU A 43 10.25 -7.13 16.89
N ALA A 44 10.33 -8.41 16.52
CA ALA A 44 9.91 -9.51 17.38
C ALA A 44 10.67 -9.47 18.71
N HIS A 45 10.02 -9.93 19.79
CA HIS A 45 10.59 -10.02 21.14
C HIS A 45 10.88 -8.67 21.84
N ARG A 46 10.43 -7.54 21.30
CA ARG A 46 10.50 -6.26 22.00
C ARG A 46 9.24 -6.01 22.82
N ASN A 47 9.41 -5.37 23.96
CA ASN A 47 8.27 -4.89 24.73
C ASN A 47 7.79 -3.56 24.14
N TYR A 48 6.64 -3.57 23.52
CA TYR A 48 5.98 -2.37 23.00
C TYR A 48 4.86 -1.92 23.94
N ASP A 49 4.86 -0.64 24.27
CA ASP A 49 3.75 -0.02 24.96
C ASP A 49 2.74 0.53 23.92
N LEU A 50 1.58 -0.08 23.85
CA LEU A 50 0.54 0.30 22.91
C LEU A 50 0.03 1.72 23.11
N ASP A 51 -0.03 2.20 24.33
CA ASP A 51 -0.53 3.55 24.62
C ASP A 51 0.48 4.61 24.16
N SER A 52 1.77 4.36 24.31
CA SER A 52 2.83 5.19 23.73
C SER A 52 2.76 5.22 22.20
N LEU A 53 2.53 4.08 21.55
CA LEU A 53 2.36 4.02 20.10
C LEU A 53 1.11 4.79 19.65
N LYS A 54 -0.02 4.64 20.33
CA LYS A 54 -1.25 5.40 20.04
C LYS A 54 -1.04 6.91 20.12
N ALA A 55 -0.27 7.38 21.07
CA ALA A 55 0.04 8.81 21.19
C ALA A 55 0.79 9.37 19.96
N VAL A 56 1.57 8.52 19.29
CA VAL A 56 2.32 8.91 18.07
C VAL A 56 1.42 8.92 16.84
N ILE A 57 0.58 7.89 16.67
CA ILE A 57 -0.18 7.66 15.42
C ILE A 57 -1.44 8.53 15.30
N GLY A 58 -1.93 9.12 16.40
CA GLY A 58 -3.16 9.93 16.44
C GLY A 58 -4.43 9.12 16.70
N ASP A 59 -5.52 9.83 17.07
CA ASP A 59 -6.77 9.22 17.55
C ASP A 59 -7.70 8.71 16.43
N ASN A 60 -7.37 8.97 15.17
CA ASN A 60 -8.19 8.68 14.00
C ASN A 60 -7.77 7.38 13.30
N LYS A 61 -7.21 6.43 14.04
CA LYS A 61 -6.75 5.12 13.58
C LYS A 61 -7.55 3.99 14.23
N GLY A 62 -8.16 3.16 13.40
CA GLY A 62 -8.67 1.87 13.84
C GLY A 62 -7.56 0.83 13.87
N LEU A 63 -7.41 0.15 15.01
CA LEU A 63 -6.44 -0.93 15.18
C LEU A 63 -7.16 -2.29 15.18
N PRO A 64 -6.67 -3.27 14.43
CA PRO A 64 -7.30 -4.58 14.31
C PRO A 64 -7.02 -5.41 15.57
N LYS A 65 -8.08 -5.99 16.16
CA LYS A 65 -7.97 -6.78 17.38
C LYS A 65 -6.99 -7.95 17.22
N GLY A 66 -6.01 -8.04 18.10
CA GLY A 66 -4.97 -9.07 18.11
C GLY A 66 -3.73 -8.70 17.28
N PHE A 67 -3.77 -7.59 16.53
CA PHE A 67 -2.66 -7.10 15.71
C PHE A 67 -2.36 -5.61 15.99
N GLU A 68 -2.84 -5.10 17.12
CA GLU A 68 -2.78 -3.67 17.46
C GLU A 68 -1.35 -3.15 17.46
N ILE A 69 -0.40 -3.92 17.98
CA ILE A 69 1.01 -3.50 18.06
C ILE A 69 1.63 -3.43 16.65
N ALA A 70 1.44 -4.48 15.83
CA ALA A 70 1.97 -4.47 14.47
C ALA A 70 1.41 -3.31 13.64
N ALA A 71 0.09 -3.07 13.74
CA ALA A 71 -0.57 -1.97 13.08
C ALA A 71 -0.08 -0.61 13.58
N ALA A 72 0.07 -0.43 14.88
CA ALA A 72 0.54 0.82 15.47
C ALA A 72 2.00 1.13 15.07
N ILE A 73 2.87 0.11 14.99
CA ILE A 73 4.24 0.28 14.48
C ILE A 73 4.21 0.69 13.01
N ALA A 74 3.43 -0.01 12.16
CA ALA A 74 3.30 0.37 10.76
C ALA A 74 2.80 1.82 10.62
N TYR A 75 1.75 2.23 11.32
CA TYR A 75 1.29 3.62 11.32
C TYR A 75 2.35 4.62 11.77
N SER A 76 3.16 4.28 12.79
CA SER A 76 4.17 5.19 13.32
C SER A 76 5.26 5.55 12.31
N ALA A 77 5.47 4.69 11.32
CA ALA A 77 6.40 4.90 10.22
C ALA A 77 5.86 5.86 9.14
N TYR A 78 4.56 6.21 9.16
CA TYR A 78 3.91 7.07 8.15
C TYR A 78 3.39 8.37 8.78
N PRO A 79 4.28 9.32 9.17
CA PRO A 79 3.88 10.55 9.84
C PRO A 79 2.92 11.42 9.03
N GLU A 80 2.97 11.38 7.70
CA GLU A 80 2.07 12.08 6.78
C GLU A 80 0.61 11.59 6.88
N LEU A 81 0.40 10.38 7.37
CA LEU A 81 -0.93 9.83 7.60
C LEU A 81 -1.49 10.14 8.99
N LYS A 82 -0.75 10.86 9.85
CA LYS A 82 -1.16 11.11 11.24
C LYS A 82 -2.58 11.66 11.36
N ASP A 83 -2.95 12.63 10.53
CA ASP A 83 -4.25 13.29 10.55
C ASP A 83 -5.29 12.65 9.60
N VAL A 84 -4.95 11.54 8.96
CA VAL A 84 -5.81 10.84 8.01
C VAL A 84 -6.66 9.79 8.73
N ASN A 85 -7.97 9.74 8.44
CA ASN A 85 -8.86 8.72 9.02
C ASN A 85 -8.67 7.37 8.33
N ILE A 86 -8.14 6.40 9.04
CA ILE A 86 -7.86 5.06 8.52
C ILE A 86 -8.29 4.00 9.54
N ASP A 87 -9.12 3.05 9.12
CA ASP A 87 -9.53 1.91 9.92
C ASP A 87 -8.93 0.62 9.35
N MET A 88 -8.15 -0.12 10.12
CA MET A 88 -7.79 -1.51 9.82
C MET A 88 -8.83 -2.43 10.44
N VAL A 89 -9.51 -3.21 9.60
CA VAL A 89 -10.71 -3.98 10.01
C VAL A 89 -10.56 -5.44 9.61
N LEU A 90 -10.75 -6.34 10.57
CA LEU A 90 -10.83 -7.77 10.29
C LEU A 90 -12.13 -8.09 9.51
N THR A 91 -12.02 -8.95 8.50
CA THR A 91 -13.14 -9.44 7.67
C THR A 91 -13.00 -10.96 7.48
N ASP A 92 -14.07 -11.61 7.09
CA ASP A 92 -14.13 -13.06 6.81
C ASP A 92 -14.13 -13.37 5.30
N LYS A 93 -13.81 -12.40 4.45
CA LYS A 93 -13.86 -12.54 2.98
C LYS A 93 -12.92 -11.55 2.28
N GLY A 94 -12.75 -11.78 0.98
CA GLY A 94 -11.94 -10.91 0.10
C GLY A 94 -10.49 -11.38 -0.02
N ALA A 95 -9.64 -10.53 -0.55
CA ALA A 95 -8.20 -10.72 -0.62
C ALA A 95 -7.58 -10.83 0.78
N PRO A 96 -6.35 -11.33 0.92
CA PRO A 96 -5.66 -11.40 2.20
C PRO A 96 -5.63 -10.05 2.93
N MET A 97 -5.25 -9.00 2.22
CA MET A 97 -5.28 -7.61 2.66
C MET A 97 -5.66 -6.71 1.48
N GLU A 98 -6.30 -5.60 1.77
CA GLU A 98 -6.78 -4.70 0.73
C GLU A 98 -7.00 -3.28 1.28
N ALA A 99 -6.25 -2.32 0.75
CA ALA A 99 -6.46 -0.91 1.05
C ALA A 99 -7.60 -0.32 0.21
N ASN A 100 -8.58 0.26 0.87
CA ASN A 100 -9.79 0.81 0.26
C ASN A 100 -10.05 2.27 0.68
N PHE A 101 -10.72 3.01 -0.17
CA PHE A 101 -11.21 4.36 0.13
C PHE A 101 -12.74 4.41 0.13
N ASN A 102 -13.29 5.24 0.99
CA ASN A 102 -14.72 5.51 0.97
C ASN A 102 -15.03 6.54 -0.13
N ILE A 103 -15.65 6.08 -1.24
CA ILE A 103 -15.91 6.93 -2.42
C ILE A 103 -16.74 8.17 -2.08
N TRP A 104 -17.69 8.08 -1.15
CA TRP A 104 -18.49 9.21 -0.73
C TRP A 104 -17.68 10.27 0.01
N SER A 105 -16.69 9.83 0.79
CA SER A 105 -15.80 10.75 1.47
C SER A 105 -14.83 11.47 0.51
N MET A 106 -14.55 10.87 -0.65
CA MET A 106 -13.72 11.47 -1.70
C MET A 106 -14.43 12.64 -2.43
N LEU A 107 -15.77 12.67 -2.39
CA LEU A 107 -16.57 13.76 -2.95
C LEU A 107 -16.65 14.98 -2.03
N LEU A 108 -16.33 14.82 -0.75
CA LEU A 108 -16.35 15.93 0.20
C LEU A 108 -15.17 16.87 -0.05
N PRO A 109 -15.37 18.19 0.12
CA PRO A 109 -14.28 19.13 -0.01
C PRO A 109 -13.24 18.94 1.10
N GLY A 110 -11.96 18.98 0.71
CA GLY A 110 -10.82 18.86 1.62
C GLY A 110 -10.42 17.43 1.95
N LYS A 111 -9.12 17.15 1.85
CA LYS A 111 -8.52 15.83 2.10
C LYS A 111 -8.78 15.31 3.52
N LYS A 112 -8.91 16.18 4.52
CA LYS A 112 -9.17 15.83 5.95
C LYS A 112 -10.47 15.06 6.19
N ASN A 113 -11.45 15.16 5.26
CA ASN A 113 -12.74 14.49 5.37
C ASN A 113 -12.72 13.07 4.77
N ARG A 114 -11.62 12.68 4.13
CA ARG A 114 -11.49 11.38 3.50
C ARG A 114 -11.33 10.28 4.52
N LYS A 115 -11.95 9.13 4.23
CA LYS A 115 -11.92 7.94 5.07
C LYS A 115 -11.41 6.76 4.27
N TYR A 116 -10.48 6.03 4.85
CA TYR A 116 -9.88 4.86 4.26
C TYR A 116 -10.09 3.64 5.17
N LYS A 117 -10.02 2.46 4.56
CA LYS A 117 -10.04 1.20 5.28
C LYS A 117 -8.98 0.27 4.71
N ILE A 118 -8.34 -0.47 5.58
CA ILE A 118 -7.54 -1.63 5.22
C ILE A 118 -8.32 -2.84 5.72
N LEU A 119 -8.79 -3.67 4.79
CA LEU A 119 -9.52 -4.90 5.08
C LEU A 119 -8.50 -6.02 5.25
N LEU A 120 -8.59 -6.73 6.37
CA LEU A 120 -7.67 -7.80 6.75
C LEU A 120 -8.48 -9.09 6.83
N ASN A 121 -8.33 -9.97 5.84
CA ASN A 121 -9.03 -11.23 5.83
C ASN A 121 -8.54 -12.12 6.98
N ASN A 122 -9.47 -12.57 7.80
CA ASN A 122 -9.22 -13.46 8.93
C ASN A 122 -10.16 -14.66 8.91
N ALA A 123 -10.71 -15.00 7.73
CA ALA A 123 -11.62 -16.13 7.57
C ALA A 123 -10.95 -17.46 7.92
N ASP A 124 -11.71 -18.38 8.48
CA ASP A 124 -11.25 -19.74 8.74
C ASP A 124 -11.16 -20.54 7.43
N LYS A 125 -10.06 -21.28 7.23
CA LYS A 125 -9.85 -22.23 6.13
C LYS A 125 -10.05 -21.64 4.74
N THR A 126 -9.19 -20.71 4.38
CA THR A 126 -9.15 -20.12 3.04
C THR A 126 -7.91 -20.60 2.29
N TRP A 127 -7.93 -20.49 0.96
CA TRP A 127 -6.75 -20.66 0.12
C TRP A 127 -5.59 -19.75 0.56
N PHE A 128 -5.91 -18.58 1.12
CA PHE A 128 -4.93 -17.59 1.58
C PHE A 128 -4.36 -17.87 2.97
N ASP A 129 -4.75 -18.95 3.66
CA ASP A 129 -4.32 -19.25 5.03
C ASP A 129 -2.82 -19.01 5.28
N PRO A 130 -1.90 -19.43 4.40
CA PRO A 130 -0.47 -19.23 4.65
C PRO A 130 -0.02 -17.77 4.72
N ILE A 131 -0.73 -16.86 4.05
CA ILE A 131 -0.39 -15.44 3.92
C ILE A 131 -1.37 -14.50 4.61
N LEU A 132 -2.34 -15.02 5.36
CA LEU A 132 -3.18 -14.19 6.22
C LEU A 132 -2.37 -13.60 7.37
N LEU A 133 -2.72 -12.40 7.80
CA LEU A 133 -1.96 -11.67 8.83
C LEU A 133 -1.67 -12.53 10.07
N ARG A 134 -2.64 -13.37 10.50
CA ARG A 134 -2.47 -14.29 11.64
C ARG A 134 -1.42 -15.38 11.45
N SER A 135 -1.07 -15.70 10.21
CA SER A 135 -0.10 -16.75 9.87
C SER A 135 1.32 -16.20 9.69
N LEU A 136 1.45 -14.89 9.53
CA LEU A 136 2.73 -14.23 9.28
C LEU A 136 3.55 -14.08 10.57
N PRO A 137 4.88 -14.17 10.49
CA PRO A 137 5.76 -13.69 11.55
C PRO A 137 5.53 -12.21 11.83
N PHE A 138 5.84 -11.75 13.05
CA PHE A 138 5.52 -10.38 13.49
C PHE A 138 6.12 -9.31 12.58
N ASP A 139 7.39 -9.45 12.19
CA ASP A 139 8.03 -8.49 11.28
C ASP A 139 7.35 -8.44 9.90
N ALA A 140 6.97 -9.62 9.36
CA ALA A 140 6.21 -9.69 8.11
C ALA A 140 4.82 -9.06 8.23
N GLN A 141 4.15 -9.17 9.41
CA GLN A 141 2.89 -8.46 9.68
C GLN A 141 3.08 -6.95 9.56
N VAL A 142 4.11 -6.40 10.19
CA VAL A 142 4.42 -4.96 10.11
C VAL A 142 4.73 -4.55 8.67
N GLY A 143 5.53 -5.34 7.95
CA GLY A 143 5.93 -5.05 6.57
C GLY A 143 4.74 -4.96 5.61
N ILE A 144 3.84 -5.94 5.65
CA ILE A 144 2.67 -5.94 4.76
C ILE A 144 1.65 -4.87 5.16
N LEU A 145 1.45 -4.59 6.45
CA LEU A 145 0.61 -3.48 6.89
C LEU A 145 1.17 -2.12 6.45
N ALA A 146 2.49 -1.99 6.42
CA ALA A 146 3.16 -0.81 5.89
C ALA A 146 2.98 -0.68 4.36
N HIS A 147 2.99 -1.78 3.60
CA HIS A 147 2.64 -1.78 2.18
C HIS A 147 1.21 -1.26 1.97
N GLU A 148 0.22 -1.75 2.71
CA GLU A 148 -1.16 -1.28 2.62
C GLU A 148 -1.31 0.22 2.96
N LEU A 149 -0.51 0.74 3.90
CA LEU A 149 -0.44 2.16 4.17
C LEU A 149 0.15 2.95 3.00
N GLY A 150 1.09 2.38 2.26
CA GLY A 150 1.63 2.93 1.02
C GLY A 150 0.53 3.20 -0.02
N HIS A 151 -0.43 2.29 -0.18
CA HIS A 151 -1.62 2.53 -1.03
C HIS A 151 -2.44 3.73 -0.51
N ILE A 152 -2.61 3.86 0.80
CA ILE A 152 -3.37 4.99 1.37
C ILE A 152 -2.65 6.32 1.11
N VAL A 153 -1.33 6.38 1.27
CA VAL A 153 -0.54 7.58 0.91
C VAL A 153 -0.82 7.97 -0.53
N TYR A 154 -0.75 7.01 -1.45
CA TYR A 154 -1.03 7.25 -2.86
C TYR A 154 -2.47 7.75 -3.09
N TYR A 155 -3.48 7.07 -2.56
CA TYR A 155 -4.89 7.48 -2.72
C TYR A 155 -5.17 8.85 -2.12
N HIS A 156 -4.49 9.20 -1.03
CA HIS A 156 -4.68 10.49 -0.36
C HIS A 156 -4.20 11.65 -1.23
N GLU A 157 -3.20 11.44 -2.08
CA GLU A 157 -2.70 12.48 -3.00
C GLU A 157 -3.63 12.70 -4.21
N LEU A 158 -4.38 11.70 -4.63
CA LEU A 158 -5.26 11.79 -5.79
C LEU A 158 -6.54 12.59 -5.49
N ASN A 159 -7.04 13.33 -6.48
CA ASN A 159 -8.41 13.86 -6.44
C ASN A 159 -9.41 12.82 -6.96
N PHE A 160 -10.71 13.12 -6.84
CA PHE A 160 -11.79 12.20 -7.22
C PHE A 160 -11.70 11.72 -8.68
N VAL A 161 -11.40 12.61 -9.62
CA VAL A 161 -11.26 12.26 -11.04
C VAL A 161 -10.04 11.37 -11.26
N GLN A 162 -8.92 11.71 -10.64
CA GLN A 162 -7.68 10.94 -10.73
C GLN A 162 -7.86 9.53 -10.18
N ILE A 163 -8.61 9.37 -9.07
CA ILE A 163 -8.86 8.05 -8.49
C ILE A 163 -9.73 7.17 -9.41
N GLY A 164 -10.71 7.76 -10.12
CA GLY A 164 -11.48 7.05 -11.13
C GLY A 164 -10.63 6.57 -12.31
N ILE A 165 -9.75 7.43 -12.82
CA ILE A 165 -8.80 7.08 -13.89
C ILE A 165 -7.80 6.01 -13.41
N TRP A 166 -7.30 6.15 -12.19
CA TRP A 166 -6.41 5.18 -11.57
C TRP A 166 -7.08 3.80 -11.48
N GLY A 167 -8.29 3.72 -10.91
CA GLY A 167 -9.03 2.46 -10.77
C GLY A 167 -9.29 1.78 -12.10
N LEU A 168 -9.66 2.56 -13.14
CA LEU A 168 -9.83 2.01 -14.49
C LEU A 168 -8.52 1.42 -15.03
N LYS A 169 -7.39 2.12 -14.88
CA LYS A 169 -6.09 1.62 -15.32
C LYS A 169 -5.65 0.39 -14.53
N TYR A 170 -5.86 0.40 -13.22
CA TYR A 170 -5.49 -0.68 -12.32
C TYR A 170 -6.16 -2.01 -12.73
N VAL A 171 -7.44 -1.98 -13.10
CA VAL A 171 -8.19 -3.19 -13.48
C VAL A 171 -8.07 -3.56 -14.96
N THR A 172 -7.58 -2.68 -15.85
CA THR A 172 -7.56 -2.92 -17.30
C THR A 172 -6.16 -2.97 -17.91
N LYS A 173 -5.11 -2.63 -17.16
CA LYS A 173 -3.74 -2.52 -17.64
C LYS A 173 -2.78 -3.23 -16.68
N ASP A 174 -2.42 -4.47 -17.00
CA ASP A 174 -1.53 -5.30 -16.17
C ASP A 174 -0.20 -4.62 -15.87
N GLU A 175 0.41 -3.96 -16.87
CA GLU A 175 1.64 -3.19 -16.67
C GLU A 175 1.47 -2.05 -15.64
N PHE A 176 0.36 -1.33 -15.70
CA PHE A 176 0.08 -0.25 -14.73
C PHE A 176 -0.14 -0.82 -13.33
N HIS A 177 -0.86 -1.94 -13.22
CA HIS A 177 -1.08 -2.65 -11.96
C HIS A 177 0.28 -3.09 -11.36
N ALA A 178 1.11 -3.78 -12.16
CA ALA A 178 2.43 -4.22 -11.71
C ALA A 178 3.32 -3.05 -11.25
N ILE A 179 3.40 -1.96 -12.02
CA ILE A 179 4.16 -0.77 -11.62
C ILE A 179 3.63 -0.20 -10.31
N HIS A 180 2.29 -0.16 -10.13
CA HIS A 180 1.68 0.38 -8.92
C HIS A 180 2.03 -0.46 -7.70
N GLU A 181 1.86 -1.79 -7.75
CA GLU A 181 2.18 -2.70 -6.64
C GLU A 181 3.67 -2.66 -6.28
N ARG A 182 4.54 -2.76 -7.28
CA ARG A 182 6.01 -2.69 -7.07
C ARG A 182 6.47 -1.34 -6.52
N THR A 183 5.82 -0.25 -6.92
CA THR A 183 6.07 1.07 -6.33
C THR A 183 5.59 1.13 -4.88
N THR A 184 4.49 0.46 -4.57
CA THR A 184 3.97 0.39 -3.20
C THR A 184 4.87 -0.48 -2.31
N ASP A 185 5.48 -1.54 -2.84
CA ASP A 185 6.50 -2.33 -2.13
C ASP A 185 7.72 -1.52 -1.68
N LEU A 186 8.06 -0.45 -2.40
CA LEU A 186 9.15 0.46 -2.01
C LEU A 186 8.77 1.41 -0.86
N MET A 187 7.48 1.65 -0.64
CA MET A 187 7.05 2.60 0.39
C MET A 187 7.52 2.22 1.80
N PRO A 188 7.42 0.96 2.27
CA PRO A 188 7.99 0.56 3.55
C PRO A 188 9.49 0.83 3.65
N ILE A 189 10.27 0.62 2.56
CA ILE A 189 11.70 0.92 2.54
C ILE A 189 11.92 2.41 2.81
N TYR A 190 11.22 3.28 2.10
CA TYR A 190 11.34 4.73 2.24
C TYR A 190 10.84 5.25 3.60
N HIS A 191 10.08 4.44 4.34
CA HIS A 191 9.60 4.74 5.69
C HIS A 191 10.38 3.98 6.79
N GLY A 192 11.57 3.44 6.46
CA GLY A 192 12.46 2.81 7.42
C GLY A 192 12.06 1.40 7.85
N LEU A 193 11.08 0.79 7.19
CA LEU A 193 10.58 -0.58 7.43
C LEU A 193 11.07 -1.56 6.35
N GLY A 194 12.24 -1.30 5.76
CA GLY A 194 12.80 -2.12 4.69
C GLY A 194 12.99 -3.58 5.11
N SER A 195 13.55 -3.82 6.31
CA SER A 195 13.72 -5.19 6.83
C SER A 195 12.38 -5.91 7.00
N GLN A 196 11.31 -5.22 7.38
CA GLN A 196 10.00 -5.81 7.63
C GLN A 196 9.29 -6.22 6.33
N ILE A 197 9.34 -5.38 5.29
CA ILE A 197 8.78 -5.77 3.98
C ILE A 197 9.61 -6.87 3.30
N TYR A 198 10.92 -6.85 3.47
CA TYR A 198 11.77 -7.96 3.05
C TYR A 198 11.38 -9.27 3.74
N GLN A 199 11.15 -9.26 5.06
CA GLN A 199 10.72 -10.44 5.82
C GLN A 199 9.38 -10.99 5.31
N TYR A 200 8.44 -10.12 4.92
CA TYR A 200 7.19 -10.55 4.29
C TYR A 200 7.44 -11.24 2.94
N ALA A 201 8.18 -10.62 2.05
CA ALA A 201 8.48 -11.16 0.73
C ALA A 201 9.24 -12.49 0.81
N TYR A 202 10.22 -12.58 1.73
CA TYR A 202 10.97 -13.79 2.02
C TYR A 202 10.07 -14.91 2.56
N TYR A 203 9.23 -14.61 3.56
CA TYR A 203 8.30 -15.58 4.14
C TYR A 203 7.38 -16.20 3.08
N VAL A 204 6.75 -15.36 2.27
CA VAL A 204 5.83 -15.82 1.22
C VAL A 204 6.52 -16.75 0.22
N ARG A 205 7.79 -16.50 -0.12
CA ARG A 205 8.52 -17.23 -1.18
C ARG A 205 9.35 -18.40 -0.68
N LYS A 206 9.84 -18.36 0.57
CA LYS A 206 10.84 -19.31 1.05
C LYS A 206 10.38 -20.12 2.27
N ASP A 207 9.35 -19.69 3.00
CA ASP A 207 8.88 -20.46 4.16
C ASP A 207 8.16 -21.75 3.72
N PRO A 208 8.48 -22.90 4.34
CA PRO A 208 7.88 -24.19 3.97
C PRO A 208 6.32 -24.19 4.03
N SER A 209 5.71 -23.38 4.91
CA SER A 209 4.25 -23.27 5.01
C SER A 209 3.62 -22.55 3.81
N CYS A 210 4.40 -21.72 3.09
CA CYS A 210 3.96 -20.93 1.94
C CYS A 210 4.34 -21.53 0.58
N VAL A 211 5.25 -22.50 0.52
CA VAL A 211 5.78 -23.04 -0.75
C VAL A 211 4.66 -23.45 -1.72
N SER A 212 3.69 -24.23 -1.26
CA SER A 212 2.58 -24.66 -2.13
C SER A 212 1.71 -23.50 -2.61
N PHE A 213 1.48 -22.50 -1.77
CA PHE A 213 0.75 -21.28 -2.12
C PHE A 213 1.52 -20.49 -3.17
N TYR A 214 2.81 -20.24 -2.92
CA TYR A 214 3.66 -19.47 -3.82
C TYR A 214 3.83 -20.15 -5.18
N GLU A 215 4.16 -21.44 -5.23
CA GLU A 215 4.34 -22.16 -6.49
C GLU A 215 3.09 -22.15 -7.37
N ASN A 216 1.90 -22.20 -6.78
CA ASN A 216 0.64 -22.11 -7.53
C ASN A 216 0.30 -20.68 -8.01
N GLY A 217 0.83 -19.65 -7.35
CA GLY A 217 0.61 -18.24 -7.68
C GLY A 217 1.85 -17.50 -8.20
N LYS A 218 2.94 -18.23 -8.50
CA LYS A 218 4.27 -17.67 -8.76
C LYS A 218 4.26 -16.60 -9.85
N ASP A 219 3.69 -16.89 -11.02
CA ASP A 219 3.67 -15.95 -12.14
C ASP A 219 2.96 -14.65 -11.78
N PHE A 220 1.88 -14.72 -11.03
CA PHE A 220 1.18 -13.55 -10.51
C PHE A 220 2.05 -12.80 -9.50
N MET A 221 2.55 -13.50 -8.49
CA MET A 221 3.33 -12.89 -7.41
C MET A 221 4.58 -12.17 -7.95
N ASP A 222 5.33 -12.81 -8.85
CA ASP A 222 6.59 -12.25 -9.38
C ASP A 222 6.36 -11.19 -10.46
N THR A 223 5.17 -11.15 -11.07
CA THR A 223 4.77 -10.08 -12.00
C THR A 223 4.43 -8.80 -11.25
N TYR A 224 3.62 -8.91 -10.21
CA TYR A 224 3.04 -7.74 -9.56
C TYR A 224 3.85 -7.24 -8.36
N TYR A 225 4.54 -8.10 -7.63
CA TYR A 225 5.25 -7.74 -6.40
C TYR A 225 6.76 -7.94 -6.51
N MET A 226 7.51 -7.12 -5.80
CA MET A 226 8.96 -7.28 -5.73
C MET A 226 9.34 -8.57 -4.99
N THR A 227 10.39 -9.22 -5.49
CA THR A 227 10.98 -10.37 -4.80
C THR A 227 11.78 -9.91 -3.58
N ASP A 228 12.08 -10.84 -2.69
CA ASP A 228 12.94 -10.58 -1.54
C ASP A 228 14.35 -10.12 -1.99
N GLU A 229 14.89 -10.68 -3.08
CA GLU A 229 16.17 -10.27 -3.65
C GLU A 229 16.13 -8.83 -4.23
N GLU A 230 15.03 -8.45 -4.90
CA GLU A 230 14.85 -7.10 -5.43
C GLU A 230 14.72 -6.06 -4.31
N LEU A 231 13.93 -6.35 -3.26
CA LEU A 231 13.81 -5.48 -2.09
C LEU A 231 15.16 -5.29 -1.39
N LEU A 232 15.92 -6.38 -1.22
CA LEU A 232 17.26 -6.30 -0.63
C LEU A 232 18.21 -5.47 -1.48
N ALA A 233 18.11 -5.54 -2.81
CA ALA A 233 18.91 -4.74 -3.72
C ALA A 233 18.57 -3.24 -3.59
N GLU A 234 17.28 -2.88 -3.49
CA GLU A 234 16.85 -1.50 -3.26
C GLU A 234 17.33 -0.94 -1.92
N MET A 235 17.24 -1.73 -0.84
CA MET A 235 17.72 -1.33 0.49
C MET A 235 19.22 -1.01 0.52
N LYS A 236 20.02 -1.68 -0.31
CA LYS A 236 21.48 -1.44 -0.40
C LYS A 236 21.85 -0.20 -1.22
N GLN A 237 20.93 0.33 -2.01
CA GLN A 237 21.16 1.51 -2.87
C GLN A 237 20.73 2.82 -2.20
N ASN A 238 20.02 2.74 -1.10
CA ASN A 238 19.51 3.84 -0.30
C ASN A 238 20.28 3.98 1.00
#